data_e8391f0dee592e634bf56e09aec2b9ca
#
_entry.id   e8391f0dee592e634bf56e09aec2b9ca
#
_cell.length_a   1.000
_cell.length_b   1.000
_cell.length_c   1.000
_cell.angle_alpha   90.00
_cell.angle_beta   90.00
_cell.angle_gamma   90.00
#
_symmetry.space_group_name_H-M   'P 1'
#
loop_
_entity.id
_entity.type
_entity.pdbx_description
1 polymer ?
#
loop_
_entity_poly.entity_id
_entity_poly.type
_entity_poly.pdbx_seq_one_letter_code
_entity_poly.pdbx_strand_id
1 'polypeptide(L)'
;MKRFEAYGWHTEHVEKGDTDLEGIEAAIKRCREVKDKPSVIKLTTTIGFGSKLQGTGGVHGNPLKADDIKHVKEQFGFDPEQSFVVPQEVYDQYHKTADAGAAAEQEWNKLFEKYASEHKEAHADLARRLTGKLPEGWQKSLPTYKPTDDAIASRKLSESVLEAIYDAVPELVSGSADLTGSNNTRWKKAVDFQPPNTGIGQWNGRYMRYGVREHAMAAIMNGLSAYGTLIPAGGTFLNFVSYAAGAVRLSALSHQRVLYIATHDSIGLGEDGATHQPIETLAHFRALPNIMVWRPADGNECSAAYYVALTSRETPSLLALTRQNLPQLEGSTIEKASKGGYVALEQEKADVTLVSTGSEVGICLEAVKTLKDEHNLTARVVSLPCFEVFDAQDRDYRLSVIPDGIPTMSVEVMSTMGWEKYSHEQFGLNRFGASGAYKDVYKKFEFTPEGIAKRAKKTVDFYKDVKPLRSPINRAFQQLI
;
A
#
# COMPACT_ATOMS: atom_id res chain seq x y z
N MET A 1 -14.79 17.99 24.58
CA MET A 1 -13.81 18.96 25.14
C MET A 1 -12.88 18.24 26.14
N LYS A 2 -13.33 17.78 27.30
CA LYS A 2 -12.48 17.15 28.36
C LYS A 2 -11.40 16.15 27.89
N ARG A 3 -11.63 15.38 26.83
CA ARG A 3 -10.60 14.47 26.27
C ARG A 3 -9.44 15.25 25.63
N PHE A 4 -9.73 16.31 24.87
CA PHE A 4 -8.70 17.17 24.27
C PHE A 4 -7.95 17.96 25.33
N GLU A 5 -8.65 18.45 26.38
CA GLU A 5 -8.02 19.09 27.54
C GLU A 5 -7.06 18.13 28.24
N ALA A 6 -7.47 16.85 28.44
CA ALA A 6 -6.60 15.81 29.01
C ALA A 6 -5.38 15.47 28.14
N TYR A 7 -5.44 15.72 26.83
CA TYR A 7 -4.31 15.60 25.91
C TYR A 7 -3.40 16.86 25.90
N GLY A 8 -3.75 17.88 26.70
CA GLY A 8 -3.00 19.13 26.75
C GLY A 8 -3.35 20.14 25.65
N TRP A 9 -4.47 19.98 24.95
CA TRP A 9 -4.93 20.90 23.93
C TRP A 9 -5.64 22.11 24.55
N HIS A 10 -5.54 23.27 23.89
CA HIS A 10 -6.46 24.38 24.10
C HIS A 10 -7.81 24.08 23.45
N THR A 11 -8.91 24.38 24.15
CA THR A 11 -10.25 24.05 23.66
C THR A 11 -11.19 25.23 23.72
N GLU A 12 -11.95 25.45 22.64
CA GLU A 12 -12.99 26.44 22.51
C GLU A 12 -14.33 25.78 22.15
N HIS A 13 -15.44 26.37 22.57
CA HIS A 13 -16.76 25.89 22.20
C HIS A 13 -17.67 27.03 21.78
N VAL A 14 -18.19 26.97 20.55
CA VAL A 14 -19.24 27.84 20.03
C VAL A 14 -20.53 27.04 19.97
N GLU A 15 -21.49 27.39 20.82
CA GLU A 15 -22.72 26.61 21.00
C GLU A 15 -23.78 26.87 19.92
N LYS A 16 -23.79 28.06 19.31
CA LYS A 16 -24.76 28.49 18.30
C LYS A 16 -24.11 28.69 16.94
N GLY A 17 -23.42 27.64 16.47
CA GLY A 17 -22.63 27.70 15.24
C GLY A 17 -23.42 27.97 13.96
N ASP A 18 -24.74 27.78 13.98
CA ASP A 18 -25.57 28.11 12.81
C ASP A 18 -25.75 29.63 12.60
N THR A 19 -25.56 30.45 13.64
CA THR A 19 -25.90 31.90 13.59
C THR A 19 -24.88 32.82 14.24
N ASP A 20 -24.03 32.33 15.13
CA ASP A 20 -23.07 33.12 15.89
C ASP A 20 -21.73 33.26 15.13
N LEU A 21 -21.73 34.05 14.04
CA LEU A 21 -20.52 34.29 13.24
C LEU A 21 -19.43 35.04 14.04
N GLU A 22 -19.83 35.98 14.89
CA GLU A 22 -18.89 36.73 15.72
C GLU A 22 -18.21 35.84 16.75
N GLY A 23 -18.97 34.90 17.35
CA GLY A 23 -18.44 33.89 18.28
C GLY A 23 -17.45 32.95 17.60
N ILE A 24 -17.72 32.54 16.35
CA ILE A 24 -16.79 31.72 15.54
C ILE A 24 -15.50 32.51 15.30
N GLU A 25 -15.58 33.74 14.82
CA GLU A 25 -14.41 34.61 14.57
C GLU A 25 -13.59 34.84 15.85
N ALA A 26 -14.24 35.13 16.95
CA ALA A 26 -13.60 35.31 18.25
C ALA A 26 -12.87 34.03 18.73
N ALA A 27 -13.47 32.85 18.57
CA ALA A 27 -12.85 31.59 18.91
C ALA A 27 -11.60 31.33 18.06
N ILE A 28 -11.66 31.59 16.75
CA ILE A 28 -10.50 31.46 15.84
C ILE A 28 -9.37 32.41 16.29
N LYS A 29 -9.68 33.69 16.64
CA LYS A 29 -8.68 34.66 17.11
C LYS A 29 -8.00 34.15 18.39
N ARG A 30 -8.78 33.70 19.41
CA ARG A 30 -8.22 33.13 20.65
C ARG A 30 -7.34 31.90 20.37
N CYS A 31 -7.75 30.99 19.51
CA CYS A 31 -6.94 29.83 19.13
C CYS A 31 -5.61 30.25 18.47
N ARG A 32 -5.60 31.30 17.66
CA ARG A 32 -4.37 31.84 17.02
C ARG A 32 -3.39 32.48 18.00
N GLU A 33 -3.84 32.92 19.15
CA GLU A 33 -2.99 33.50 20.21
C GLU A 33 -2.24 32.41 20.99
N VAL A 34 -2.76 31.19 21.05
CA VAL A 34 -2.12 30.03 21.73
C VAL A 34 -0.95 29.53 20.87
N LYS A 35 0.28 29.57 21.39
CA LYS A 35 1.51 29.23 20.65
C LYS A 35 2.21 27.95 21.15
N ASP A 36 1.89 27.50 22.35
CA ASP A 36 2.58 26.44 23.07
C ASP A 36 1.89 25.09 22.98
N LYS A 37 0.67 25.04 22.45
CA LYS A 37 -0.13 23.80 22.31
C LYS A 37 -1.12 23.91 21.15
N PRO A 38 -1.59 22.78 20.62
CA PRO A 38 -2.63 22.78 19.60
C PRO A 38 -3.97 23.24 20.15
N SER A 39 -4.80 23.81 19.28
CA SER A 39 -6.14 24.28 19.61
C SER A 39 -7.21 23.50 18.84
N VAL A 40 -8.35 23.26 19.46
CA VAL A 40 -9.55 22.69 18.83
C VAL A 40 -10.78 23.52 19.14
N ILE A 41 -11.58 23.82 18.13
CA ILE A 41 -12.86 24.52 18.28
C ILE A 41 -13.98 23.49 18.07
N LYS A 42 -14.81 23.28 19.07
CA LYS A 42 -16.08 22.56 18.93
C LYS A 42 -17.15 23.54 18.47
N LEU A 43 -17.66 23.35 17.27
CA LEU A 43 -18.77 24.11 16.72
C LEU A 43 -20.04 23.26 16.78
N THR A 44 -21.04 23.68 17.55
CA THR A 44 -22.33 23.01 17.63
C THR A 44 -23.27 23.60 16.59
N THR A 45 -23.76 22.77 15.67
CA THR A 45 -24.68 23.14 14.59
C THR A 45 -25.90 22.21 14.57
N THR A 46 -26.93 22.63 13.85
CA THR A 46 -28.15 21.84 13.64
C THR A 46 -28.12 21.25 12.25
N ILE A 47 -28.14 19.91 12.15
CA ILE A 47 -28.18 19.25 10.84
C ILE A 47 -29.43 19.71 10.04
N GLY A 48 -29.23 20.10 8.77
CA GLY A 48 -30.31 20.60 7.93
C GLY A 48 -30.92 21.91 8.40
N PHE A 49 -30.12 22.81 9.01
CA PHE A 49 -30.56 24.11 9.50
C PHE A 49 -31.35 24.87 8.44
N GLY A 50 -32.54 25.37 8.80
CA GLY A 50 -33.50 26.04 7.90
C GLY A 50 -34.49 25.11 7.17
N SER A 51 -34.25 23.79 7.16
CA SER A 51 -35.17 22.79 6.58
C SER A 51 -36.34 22.48 7.53
N LYS A 52 -37.50 22.07 6.99
CA LYS A 52 -38.61 21.54 7.78
C LYS A 52 -38.23 20.30 8.59
N LEU A 53 -37.16 19.60 8.18
CA LEU A 53 -36.65 18.39 8.79
C LEU A 53 -35.35 18.62 9.60
N GLN A 54 -35.02 19.89 9.88
CA GLN A 54 -33.81 20.22 10.66
C GLN A 54 -33.77 19.48 11.99
N GLY A 55 -32.59 19.11 12.46
CA GLY A 55 -32.36 18.39 13.71
C GLY A 55 -32.75 16.92 13.68
N THR A 56 -33.15 16.38 12.54
CA THR A 56 -33.53 14.97 12.38
C THR A 56 -32.56 14.21 11.47
N GLY A 57 -32.52 12.88 11.62
CA GLY A 57 -31.76 12.01 10.71
C GLY A 57 -32.28 11.99 9.27
N GLY A 58 -33.48 12.56 9.00
CA GLY A 58 -34.10 12.56 7.69
C GLY A 58 -33.35 13.38 6.63
N VAL A 59 -32.52 14.33 7.05
CA VAL A 59 -31.68 15.14 6.16
C VAL A 59 -30.25 14.64 6.02
N HIS A 60 -29.90 13.54 6.71
CA HIS A 60 -28.58 12.93 6.62
C HIS A 60 -28.50 12.04 5.36
N GLY A 61 -27.81 12.51 4.33
CA GLY A 61 -27.60 11.74 3.12
C GLY A 61 -28.80 11.65 2.16
N ASN A 62 -29.94 12.26 2.48
CA ASN A 62 -31.10 12.35 1.59
C ASN A 62 -31.23 13.76 1.02
N PRO A 63 -31.46 13.92 -0.31
CA PRO A 63 -31.76 15.21 -0.90
C PRO A 63 -33.05 15.80 -0.30
N LEU A 64 -33.06 17.12 -0.08
CA LEU A 64 -34.28 17.80 0.28
C LEU A 64 -35.32 17.73 -0.85
N LYS A 65 -36.59 17.60 -0.52
CA LYS A 65 -37.68 17.63 -1.48
C LYS A 65 -37.90 19.06 -1.99
N ALA A 66 -38.54 19.20 -3.16
CA ALA A 66 -38.74 20.48 -3.83
C ALA A 66 -39.46 21.52 -2.94
N ASP A 67 -40.47 21.08 -2.17
CA ASP A 67 -41.23 21.94 -1.25
C ASP A 67 -40.39 22.40 -0.05
N ASP A 68 -39.44 21.58 0.39
CA ASP A 68 -38.50 21.95 1.48
C ASP A 68 -37.38 22.86 0.95
N ILE A 69 -36.92 22.66 -0.29
CA ILE A 69 -35.96 23.57 -0.95
C ILE A 69 -36.55 24.97 -1.06
N LYS A 70 -37.84 25.08 -1.50
CA LYS A 70 -38.54 26.37 -1.53
C LYS A 70 -38.60 27.02 -0.14
N HIS A 71 -38.98 26.24 0.88
CA HIS A 71 -39.03 26.71 2.25
C HIS A 71 -37.66 27.23 2.74
N VAL A 72 -36.55 26.47 2.50
CA VAL A 72 -35.20 26.88 2.89
C VAL A 72 -34.78 28.18 2.20
N LYS A 73 -35.10 28.34 0.89
CA LYS A 73 -34.83 29.57 0.15
C LYS A 73 -35.58 30.77 0.77
N GLU A 74 -36.87 30.61 1.07
CA GLU A 74 -37.67 31.64 1.73
C GLU A 74 -37.08 32.00 3.12
N GLN A 75 -36.67 31.03 3.93
CA GLN A 75 -36.07 31.24 5.25
C GLN A 75 -34.78 32.08 5.18
N PHE A 76 -34.00 31.93 4.10
CA PHE A 76 -32.74 32.63 3.87
C PHE A 76 -32.87 33.85 2.94
N GLY A 77 -34.09 34.25 2.58
CA GLY A 77 -34.33 35.45 1.77
C GLY A 77 -34.04 35.32 0.27
N PHE A 78 -33.99 34.09 -0.24
CA PHE A 78 -33.82 33.82 -1.67
C PHE A 78 -35.18 33.61 -2.37
N ASP A 79 -35.25 33.94 -3.66
CA ASP A 79 -36.43 33.65 -4.48
C ASP A 79 -36.57 32.12 -4.65
N PRO A 80 -37.70 31.52 -4.20
CA PRO A 80 -37.91 30.08 -4.24
C PRO A 80 -38.04 29.53 -5.69
N GLU A 81 -38.37 30.36 -6.66
CA GLU A 81 -38.55 29.95 -8.06
C GLU A 81 -37.28 30.02 -8.90
N GLN A 82 -36.23 30.69 -8.42
CA GLN A 82 -34.94 30.79 -9.10
C GLN A 82 -33.95 29.76 -8.58
N SER A 83 -33.07 29.27 -9.46
CA SER A 83 -32.00 28.33 -9.11
C SER A 83 -30.63 28.84 -9.58
N PHE A 84 -29.58 28.52 -8.81
CA PHE A 84 -28.18 28.91 -9.10
C PHE A 84 -28.00 30.44 -9.25
N VAL A 85 -28.79 31.23 -8.54
CA VAL A 85 -28.63 32.70 -8.51
C VAL A 85 -27.63 33.07 -7.45
N VAL A 86 -26.61 33.82 -7.86
CA VAL A 86 -25.58 34.41 -6.96
C VAL A 86 -25.64 35.92 -7.15
N PRO A 87 -25.86 36.72 -6.08
CA PRO A 87 -25.86 38.19 -6.17
C PRO A 87 -24.50 38.73 -6.66
N GLN A 88 -24.53 39.86 -7.38
CA GLN A 88 -23.30 40.43 -7.96
C GLN A 88 -22.27 40.82 -6.89
N GLU A 89 -22.73 41.34 -5.75
CA GLU A 89 -21.84 41.67 -4.62
C GLU A 89 -21.04 40.47 -4.08
N VAL A 90 -21.56 39.26 -4.20
CA VAL A 90 -20.84 38.04 -3.82
C VAL A 90 -19.71 37.78 -4.83
N TYR A 91 -20.00 37.88 -6.14
CA TYR A 91 -18.96 37.78 -7.16
C TYR A 91 -17.86 38.84 -6.95
N ASP A 92 -18.24 40.08 -6.71
CA ASP A 92 -17.30 41.18 -6.49
C ASP A 92 -16.41 40.93 -5.27
N GLN A 93 -16.97 40.34 -4.20
CA GLN A 93 -16.19 39.98 -3.02
C GLN A 93 -15.21 38.83 -3.28
N TYR A 94 -15.65 37.80 -4.00
CA TYR A 94 -14.78 36.68 -4.33
C TYR A 94 -13.69 37.06 -5.35
N HIS A 95 -13.99 37.95 -6.30
CA HIS A 95 -12.97 38.51 -7.21
C HIS A 95 -11.86 39.26 -6.45
N LYS A 96 -12.16 40.01 -5.40
CA LYS A 96 -11.12 40.61 -4.54
C LYS A 96 -10.20 39.57 -3.91
N THR A 97 -10.76 38.40 -3.52
CA THR A 97 -9.95 37.30 -2.99
C THR A 97 -9.06 36.69 -4.08
N ALA A 98 -9.56 36.56 -5.30
CA ALA A 98 -8.78 36.11 -6.45
C ALA A 98 -7.62 37.07 -6.78
N ASP A 99 -7.87 38.39 -6.79
CA ASP A 99 -6.84 39.40 -7.03
C ASP A 99 -5.75 39.39 -5.95
N ALA A 100 -6.17 39.29 -4.68
CA ALA A 100 -5.24 39.18 -3.55
C ALA A 100 -4.41 37.84 -3.64
N GLY A 101 -5.02 36.75 -4.05
CA GLY A 101 -4.36 35.46 -4.28
C GLY A 101 -3.34 35.53 -5.40
N ALA A 102 -3.68 36.14 -6.53
CA ALA A 102 -2.77 36.35 -7.65
C ALA A 102 -1.56 37.21 -7.28
N ALA A 103 -1.76 38.27 -6.49
CA ALA A 103 -0.68 39.12 -5.99
C ALA A 103 0.26 38.32 -5.04
N ALA A 104 -0.32 37.54 -4.13
CA ALA A 104 0.46 36.67 -3.21
C ALA A 104 1.27 35.63 -3.95
N GLU A 105 0.70 35.01 -4.99
CA GLU A 105 1.41 34.05 -5.86
C GLU A 105 2.58 34.67 -6.60
N GLN A 106 2.40 35.87 -7.13
CA GLN A 106 3.49 36.61 -7.78
C GLN A 106 4.64 36.95 -6.79
N GLU A 107 4.33 37.32 -5.57
CA GLU A 107 5.33 37.56 -4.50
C GLU A 107 6.09 36.28 -4.17
N TRP A 108 5.35 35.14 -4.05
CA TRP A 108 5.95 33.84 -3.81
C TRP A 108 6.86 33.41 -4.97
N ASN A 109 6.44 33.61 -6.22
CA ASN A 109 7.25 33.27 -7.39
C ASN A 109 8.57 34.05 -7.41
N LYS A 110 8.55 35.36 -7.11
CA LYS A 110 9.78 36.19 -6.97
C LYS A 110 10.69 35.64 -5.86
N LEU A 111 10.11 35.27 -4.71
CA LEU A 111 10.86 34.67 -3.62
C LEU A 111 11.50 33.37 -4.00
N PHE A 112 10.76 32.52 -4.75
CA PHE A 112 11.24 31.20 -5.22
C PHE A 112 12.36 31.35 -6.26
N GLU A 113 12.28 32.32 -7.17
CA GLU A 113 13.35 32.68 -8.11
C GLU A 113 14.61 33.16 -7.37
N LYS A 114 14.43 34.02 -6.35
CA LYS A 114 15.54 34.45 -5.48
C LYS A 114 16.18 33.27 -4.77
N TYR A 115 15.38 32.37 -4.20
CA TYR A 115 15.86 31.12 -3.60
C TYR A 115 16.66 30.27 -4.58
N ALA A 116 16.23 30.17 -5.85
CA ALA A 116 16.94 29.45 -6.90
C ALA A 116 18.34 30.04 -7.16
N SER A 117 18.51 31.35 -7.06
CA SER A 117 19.79 32.02 -7.26
C SER A 117 20.75 31.90 -6.07
N GLU A 118 20.22 31.99 -4.85
CA GLU A 118 21.00 31.98 -3.60
C GLU A 118 21.28 30.58 -3.06
N HIS A 119 20.38 29.60 -3.32
CA HIS A 119 20.44 28.24 -2.76
C HIS A 119 20.21 27.17 -3.84
N LYS A 120 21.05 27.17 -4.89
CA LYS A 120 20.87 26.37 -6.12
C LYS A 120 20.56 24.90 -5.88
N GLU A 121 21.35 24.22 -5.02
CA GLU A 121 21.19 22.78 -4.76
C GLU A 121 19.89 22.50 -3.99
N ALA A 122 19.60 23.25 -2.94
CA ALA A 122 18.40 23.08 -2.14
C ALA A 122 17.13 23.40 -2.95
N HIS A 123 17.19 24.46 -3.80
CA HIS A 123 16.11 24.77 -4.74
C HIS A 123 15.89 23.64 -5.74
N ALA A 124 16.96 23.09 -6.34
CA ALA A 124 16.85 22.01 -7.32
C ALA A 124 16.21 20.76 -6.70
N ASP A 125 16.60 20.40 -5.46
CA ASP A 125 15.98 19.27 -4.73
C ASP A 125 14.50 19.54 -4.40
N LEU A 126 14.16 20.74 -3.92
CA LEU A 126 12.78 21.12 -3.64
C LEU A 126 11.92 21.10 -4.91
N ALA A 127 12.39 21.75 -5.99
CA ALA A 127 11.68 21.77 -7.26
C ALA A 127 11.45 20.35 -7.83
N ARG A 128 12.46 19.47 -7.73
CA ARG A 128 12.33 18.06 -8.09
C ARG A 128 11.24 17.37 -7.28
N ARG A 129 11.26 17.52 -5.94
CA ARG A 129 10.26 16.92 -5.04
C ARG A 129 8.84 17.39 -5.33
N LEU A 130 8.67 18.69 -5.59
CA LEU A 130 7.37 19.28 -5.96
C LEU A 130 6.80 18.66 -7.25
N THR A 131 7.66 18.24 -8.18
CA THR A 131 7.22 17.51 -9.38
C THR A 131 7.01 16.01 -9.13
N GLY A 132 7.32 15.49 -7.93
CA GLY A 132 7.25 14.08 -7.56
C GLY A 132 8.27 13.18 -8.25
N LYS A 133 9.29 13.73 -8.92
CA LYS A 133 10.37 12.99 -9.58
C LYS A 133 11.38 12.51 -8.54
N LEU A 134 11.83 11.27 -8.69
CA LEU A 134 12.92 10.72 -7.90
C LEU A 134 14.28 11.28 -8.38
N PRO A 135 15.32 11.25 -7.52
CA PRO A 135 16.69 11.61 -7.93
C PRO A 135 17.16 10.77 -9.12
N GLU A 136 17.90 11.37 -10.05
CA GLU A 136 18.42 10.65 -11.19
C GLU A 136 19.41 9.56 -10.76
N GLY A 137 19.26 8.36 -11.29
CA GLY A 137 20.17 7.25 -11.04
C GLY A 137 19.98 6.55 -9.68
N TRP A 138 19.00 6.91 -8.87
CA TRP A 138 18.73 6.30 -7.56
C TRP A 138 18.59 4.78 -7.62
N GLN A 139 18.04 4.25 -8.73
CA GLN A 139 17.83 2.81 -8.94
C GLN A 139 19.16 2.01 -8.99
N LYS A 140 20.29 2.68 -9.26
CA LYS A 140 21.61 2.02 -9.23
C LYS A 140 22.06 1.61 -7.84
N SER A 141 21.42 2.16 -6.80
CA SER A 141 21.65 1.79 -5.40
C SER A 141 20.90 0.52 -4.99
N LEU A 142 19.96 0.02 -5.80
CA LEU A 142 19.23 -1.19 -5.48
C LEU A 142 20.16 -2.40 -5.42
N PRO A 143 20.15 -3.19 -4.34
CA PRO A 143 21.00 -4.38 -4.24
C PRO A 143 20.55 -5.46 -5.24
N THR A 144 21.52 -6.21 -5.74
CA THR A 144 21.31 -7.38 -6.59
C THR A 144 21.93 -8.60 -5.95
N TYR A 145 21.36 -9.77 -6.22
CA TYR A 145 21.74 -11.02 -5.59
C TYR A 145 22.00 -12.10 -6.63
N LYS A 146 22.91 -13.01 -6.29
CA LYS A 146 23.27 -14.19 -7.10
C LYS A 146 22.76 -15.45 -6.42
N PRO A 147 22.53 -16.54 -7.15
CA PRO A 147 22.10 -17.82 -6.56
C PRO A 147 23.08 -18.39 -5.53
N THR A 148 24.34 -17.98 -5.57
CA THR A 148 25.40 -18.38 -4.63
C THR A 148 25.42 -17.58 -3.33
N ASP A 149 24.63 -16.50 -3.24
CA ASP A 149 24.56 -15.70 -2.03
C ASP A 149 23.71 -16.41 -0.96
N ASP A 150 23.92 -16.05 0.28
CA ASP A 150 23.25 -16.68 1.42
C ASP A 150 21.71 -16.57 1.33
N ALA A 151 21.05 -17.58 1.88
CA ALA A 151 19.62 -17.53 2.10
C ALA A 151 19.27 -16.51 3.18
N ILE A 152 18.44 -15.53 2.86
CA ILE A 152 18.10 -14.40 3.73
C ILE A 152 16.58 -14.19 3.76
N ALA A 153 16.02 -13.90 4.94
CA ALA A 153 14.59 -13.55 5.07
C ALA A 153 14.25 -12.29 4.29
N SER A 154 13.13 -12.28 3.54
CA SER A 154 12.80 -11.13 2.69
C SER A 154 12.58 -9.83 3.51
N ARG A 155 12.19 -9.89 4.79
CA ARG A 155 12.18 -8.70 5.67
C ARG A 155 13.59 -8.09 5.87
N LYS A 156 14.65 -8.91 5.90
CA LYS A 156 16.05 -8.44 5.99
C LYS A 156 16.56 -7.98 4.62
N LEU A 157 16.12 -8.60 3.53
CA LEU A 157 16.38 -8.10 2.18
C LEU A 157 15.75 -6.71 1.97
N SER A 158 14.55 -6.50 2.51
CA SER A 158 13.91 -5.18 2.56
C SER A 158 14.71 -4.16 3.37
N GLU A 159 15.28 -4.54 4.54
CA GLU A 159 16.20 -3.69 5.31
C GLU A 159 17.43 -3.30 4.47
N SER A 160 17.99 -4.26 3.73
CA SER A 160 19.14 -4.02 2.84
C SER A 160 18.80 -3.04 1.72
N VAL A 161 17.59 -3.10 1.16
CA VAL A 161 17.12 -2.12 0.17
C VAL A 161 16.99 -0.74 0.82
N LEU A 162 16.33 -0.63 1.99
CA LEU A 162 16.19 0.64 2.70
C LEU A 162 17.54 1.27 3.03
N GLU A 163 18.51 0.46 3.52
CA GLU A 163 19.88 0.92 3.78
C GLU A 163 20.58 1.45 2.52
N ALA A 164 20.40 0.77 1.39
CA ALA A 164 21.05 1.11 0.13
C ALA A 164 20.47 2.38 -0.53
N ILE A 165 19.14 2.59 -0.42
CA ILE A 165 18.48 3.73 -1.06
C ILE A 165 18.34 4.96 -0.15
N TYR A 166 18.72 4.86 1.12
CA TYR A 166 18.53 5.93 2.10
C TYR A 166 19.12 7.28 1.67
N ASP A 167 20.37 7.28 1.21
CA ASP A 167 21.03 8.52 0.76
C ASP A 167 20.60 8.90 -0.67
N ALA A 168 20.19 7.91 -1.49
CA ALA A 168 19.80 8.10 -2.88
C ALA A 168 18.36 8.65 -3.04
N VAL A 169 17.49 8.44 -2.04
CA VAL A 169 16.09 8.90 -2.03
C VAL A 169 15.82 9.66 -0.73
N PRO A 170 16.27 10.93 -0.64
CA PRO A 170 16.19 11.70 0.60
C PRO A 170 14.78 12.05 1.05
N GLU A 171 13.79 11.95 0.20
CA GLU A 171 12.36 12.10 0.53
C GLU A 171 11.71 10.87 1.16
N LEU A 172 12.39 9.72 1.19
CA LEU A 172 11.89 8.51 1.83
C LEU A 172 11.91 8.67 3.35
N VAL A 173 10.76 8.52 3.99
CA VAL A 173 10.58 8.43 5.44
C VAL A 173 10.04 7.05 5.79
N SER A 174 10.64 6.40 6.78
CA SER A 174 10.20 5.07 7.21
C SER A 174 9.78 5.05 8.67
N GLY A 175 9.16 3.97 9.10
CA GLY A 175 8.74 3.81 10.49
C GLY A 175 8.10 2.45 10.75
N SER A 176 7.57 2.27 11.96
CA SER A 176 6.88 1.03 12.34
C SER A 176 5.84 1.28 13.43
N ALA A 177 4.79 0.45 13.44
CA ALA A 177 3.78 0.39 14.49
C ALA A 177 4.29 -0.44 15.68
N ASP A 178 5.36 0.05 16.33
CA ASP A 178 6.03 -0.54 17.49
C ASP A 178 6.67 -1.94 17.26
N LEU A 179 6.99 -2.25 16.01
CA LEU A 179 7.60 -3.52 15.60
C LEU A 179 8.94 -3.33 14.86
N THR A 180 9.65 -2.23 15.14
CA THR A 180 10.88 -1.82 14.42
C THR A 180 11.88 -2.97 14.24
N GLY A 181 12.24 -3.67 15.31
CA GLY A 181 13.21 -4.77 15.26
C GLY A 181 12.69 -6.02 14.55
N SER A 182 11.38 -6.22 14.49
CA SER A 182 10.76 -7.34 13.79
C SER A 182 10.51 -7.05 12.32
N ASN A 183 10.12 -5.81 12.00
CA ASN A 183 9.85 -5.40 10.60
C ASN A 183 11.11 -5.04 9.83
N ASN A 184 12.24 -4.75 10.52
CA ASN A 184 13.50 -4.31 9.90
C ASN A 184 13.29 -3.06 9.00
N THR A 185 12.53 -2.08 9.47
CA THR A 185 12.21 -0.86 8.73
C THR A 185 13.19 0.29 9.01
N ARG A 186 14.15 0.07 9.93
CA ARG A 186 15.11 1.08 10.39
C ARG A 186 16.52 0.76 9.88
N TRP A 187 17.07 1.63 9.06
CA TRP A 187 18.47 1.54 8.60
C TRP A 187 19.46 2.03 9.67
N LYS A 188 20.73 1.66 9.55
CA LYS A 188 21.77 1.90 10.59
C LYS A 188 21.95 3.37 10.96
N LYS A 189 21.89 4.27 9.98
CA LYS A 189 22.06 5.71 10.18
C LYS A 189 20.74 6.45 10.48
N ALA A 190 19.64 5.74 10.65
CA ALA A 190 18.34 6.36 10.85
C ALA A 190 18.32 7.19 12.15
N VAL A 191 17.84 8.41 12.04
CA VAL A 191 17.54 9.32 13.14
C VAL A 191 16.03 9.37 13.31
N ASP A 192 15.56 9.21 14.54
CA ASP A 192 14.15 9.27 14.85
C ASP A 192 13.64 10.71 14.69
N PHE A 193 12.47 10.88 14.08
CA PHE A 193 11.78 12.16 14.03
C PHE A 193 11.15 12.44 15.39
N GLN A 194 11.86 13.22 16.20
CA GLN A 194 11.46 13.56 17.56
C GLN A 194 11.98 14.96 17.92
N PRO A 195 11.33 15.67 18.87
CA PRO A 195 11.89 16.92 19.39
C PRO A 195 13.30 16.69 19.99
N PRO A 196 14.28 17.56 19.69
CA PRO A 196 15.64 17.40 20.19
C PRO A 196 15.75 17.34 21.72
N ASN A 197 14.86 18.02 22.44
CA ASN A 197 14.82 18.03 23.90
C ASN A 197 14.45 16.67 24.52
N THR A 198 13.97 15.71 23.72
CA THR A 198 13.73 14.32 24.17
C THR A 198 15.03 13.51 24.30
N GLY A 199 16.11 13.94 23.66
CA GLY A 199 17.38 13.22 23.62
C GLY A 199 17.40 11.96 22.75
N ILE A 200 16.30 11.64 22.05
CA ILE A 200 16.17 10.41 21.26
C ILE A 200 16.02 10.64 19.74
N GLY A 201 15.99 11.89 19.30
CA GLY A 201 15.83 12.20 17.88
C GLY A 201 16.04 13.68 17.56
N GLN A 202 15.69 14.06 16.34
CA GLN A 202 15.79 15.41 15.81
C GLN A 202 14.65 15.71 14.83
N TRP A 203 14.37 16.99 14.58
CA TRP A 203 13.33 17.41 13.63
C TRP A 203 13.62 17.06 12.17
N ASN A 204 14.88 16.79 11.82
CA ASN A 204 15.28 16.31 10.49
C ASN A 204 15.39 14.78 10.43
N GLY A 205 14.94 14.09 11.46
CA GLY A 205 14.87 12.62 11.47
C GLY A 205 13.90 12.11 10.41
N ARG A 206 14.24 10.96 9.82
CA ARG A 206 13.43 10.31 8.78
C ARG A 206 12.86 8.95 9.22
N TYR A 207 12.94 8.64 10.51
CA TYR A 207 12.34 7.43 11.08
C TYR A 207 11.26 7.80 12.09
N MET A 208 10.04 7.25 11.90
CA MET A 208 8.87 7.54 12.73
C MET A 208 8.48 6.32 13.57
N ARG A 209 8.36 6.54 14.88
CA ARG A 209 7.81 5.53 15.80
C ARG A 209 6.34 5.78 16.01
N TYR A 210 5.51 5.06 15.24
CA TYR A 210 4.07 5.26 15.26
C TYR A 210 3.37 4.71 16.50
N GLY A 211 4.03 3.81 17.27
CA GLY A 211 3.40 3.07 18.38
C GLY A 211 2.43 2.00 17.89
N VAL A 212 1.78 1.29 18.80
CA VAL A 212 0.81 0.22 18.48
C VAL A 212 -0.50 0.87 18.00
N ARG A 213 -0.52 1.35 16.74
CA ARG A 213 -1.67 2.04 16.13
C ARG A 213 -1.61 2.01 14.60
N GLU A 214 -1.84 0.85 14.03
CA GLU A 214 -1.68 0.59 12.60
C GLU A 214 -2.56 1.48 11.72
N HIS A 215 -3.81 1.70 12.11
CA HIS A 215 -4.71 2.58 11.37
C HIS A 215 -4.21 4.03 11.35
N ALA A 216 -3.77 4.54 12.50
CA ALA A 216 -3.22 5.90 12.58
C ALA A 216 -1.90 6.02 11.82
N MET A 217 -1.03 4.99 11.86
CA MET A 217 0.18 4.93 11.02
C MET A 217 -0.17 5.09 9.55
N ALA A 218 -1.10 4.29 9.04
CA ALA A 218 -1.53 4.35 7.65
C ALA A 218 -2.16 5.70 7.29
N ALA A 219 -2.98 6.28 8.18
CA ALA A 219 -3.59 7.59 7.97
C ALA A 219 -2.54 8.74 7.96
N ILE A 220 -1.54 8.68 8.85
CA ILE A 220 -0.42 9.63 8.87
C ILE A 220 0.39 9.51 7.56
N MET A 221 0.67 8.28 7.11
CA MET A 221 1.37 8.06 5.84
C MET A 221 0.58 8.62 4.65
N ASN A 222 -0.75 8.49 4.63
CA ASN A 222 -1.58 9.14 3.61
C ASN A 222 -1.40 10.67 3.63
N GLY A 223 -1.39 11.27 4.82
CA GLY A 223 -1.16 12.71 4.97
C GLY A 223 0.23 13.15 4.50
N LEU A 224 1.28 12.37 4.81
CA LEU A 224 2.64 12.63 4.36
C LEU A 224 2.76 12.54 2.83
N SER A 225 2.12 11.52 2.22
CA SER A 225 2.09 11.36 0.76
C SER A 225 1.32 12.51 0.10
N ALA A 226 0.15 12.86 0.63
CA ALA A 226 -0.69 13.94 0.11
C ALA A 226 -0.02 15.33 0.19
N TYR A 227 0.88 15.53 1.16
CA TYR A 227 1.72 16.74 1.23
C TYR A 227 2.64 16.91 0.01
N GLY A 228 3.02 15.79 -0.65
CA GLY A 228 3.61 15.78 -1.98
C GLY A 228 5.14 15.81 -2.06
N THR A 229 5.87 16.02 -0.97
CA THR A 229 7.34 16.10 -0.96
C THR A 229 8.02 14.94 -0.23
N LEU A 230 7.23 14.01 0.33
CA LEU A 230 7.69 12.87 1.09
C LEU A 230 7.13 11.56 0.52
N ILE A 231 7.88 10.48 0.69
CA ILE A 231 7.46 9.12 0.35
C ILE A 231 7.44 8.32 1.64
N PRO A 232 6.27 8.06 2.23
CA PRO A 232 6.17 7.33 3.48
C PRO A 232 6.24 5.82 3.28
N ALA A 233 6.97 5.15 4.16
CA ALA A 233 6.99 3.71 4.34
C ALA A 233 6.71 3.37 5.81
N GLY A 234 5.85 2.39 6.06
CA GLY A 234 5.50 2.02 7.43
C GLY A 234 5.32 0.51 7.59
N GLY A 235 5.89 -0.02 8.68
CA GLY A 235 5.95 -1.45 8.95
C GLY A 235 5.00 -1.91 10.05
N THR A 236 4.42 -3.08 9.82
CA THR A 236 3.73 -3.91 10.81
C THR A 236 3.75 -5.36 10.35
N PHE A 237 3.18 -6.30 11.10
CA PHE A 237 2.97 -7.67 10.60
C PHE A 237 1.84 -7.67 9.56
N LEU A 238 1.95 -8.56 8.56
CA LEU A 238 0.95 -8.62 7.49
C LEU A 238 -0.48 -8.82 8.05
N ASN A 239 -0.63 -9.70 9.04
CA ASN A 239 -1.91 -9.90 9.69
C ASN A 239 -2.48 -8.61 10.32
N PHE A 240 -1.61 -7.74 10.83
CA PHE A 240 -2.04 -6.51 11.51
C PHE A 240 -2.31 -5.34 10.58
N VAL A 241 -1.92 -5.44 9.29
CA VAL A 241 -2.39 -4.48 8.28
C VAL A 241 -3.92 -4.48 8.19
N SER A 242 -4.57 -5.59 8.57
CA SER A 242 -6.03 -5.69 8.66
C SER A 242 -6.65 -4.63 9.59
N TYR A 243 -5.95 -4.23 10.68
CA TYR A 243 -6.39 -3.13 11.54
C TYR A 243 -6.36 -1.76 10.84
N ALA A 244 -5.54 -1.62 9.80
CA ALA A 244 -5.41 -0.41 8.99
C ALA A 244 -6.21 -0.44 7.69
N ALA A 245 -6.99 -1.48 7.41
CA ALA A 245 -7.64 -1.72 6.10
C ALA A 245 -8.38 -0.50 5.55
N GLY A 246 -9.11 0.25 6.40
CA GLY A 246 -9.80 1.47 5.99
C GLY A 246 -8.86 2.56 5.48
N ALA A 247 -7.74 2.79 6.17
CA ALA A 247 -6.74 3.80 5.76
C ALA A 247 -5.93 3.33 4.53
N VAL A 248 -5.63 2.03 4.41
CA VAL A 248 -5.00 1.45 3.21
C VAL A 248 -5.91 1.60 1.99
N ARG A 249 -7.22 1.36 2.17
CA ARG A 249 -8.21 1.59 1.12
C ARG A 249 -8.24 3.06 0.67
N LEU A 250 -8.10 4.00 1.60
CA LEU A 250 -8.04 5.42 1.27
C LEU A 250 -6.75 5.78 0.55
N SER A 251 -5.60 5.14 0.84
CA SER A 251 -4.38 5.33 0.04
C SER A 251 -4.64 5.01 -1.44
N ALA A 252 -5.28 3.87 -1.71
CA ALA A 252 -5.60 3.43 -3.06
C ALA A 252 -6.63 4.34 -3.75
N LEU A 253 -7.72 4.68 -3.04
CA LEU A 253 -8.80 5.53 -3.55
C LEU A 253 -8.32 6.96 -3.85
N SER A 254 -7.40 7.50 -3.05
CA SER A 254 -6.87 8.85 -3.17
C SER A 254 -5.56 8.92 -3.96
N HIS A 255 -5.17 7.83 -4.63
CA HIS A 255 -3.96 7.76 -5.46
C HIS A 255 -2.68 8.19 -4.71
N GLN A 256 -2.50 7.69 -3.48
CA GLN A 256 -1.36 8.04 -2.64
C GLN A 256 -0.23 7.00 -2.77
N ARG A 257 1.00 7.46 -3.04
CA ARG A 257 2.20 6.62 -3.01
C ARG A 257 2.62 6.35 -1.57
N VAL A 258 2.18 5.22 -1.03
CA VAL A 258 2.49 4.75 0.32
C VAL A 258 3.06 3.33 0.25
N LEU A 259 4.13 3.04 0.98
CA LEU A 259 4.73 1.72 1.08
C LEU A 259 4.36 1.08 2.42
N TYR A 260 3.61 -0.02 2.39
CA TYR A 260 3.30 -0.85 3.54
C TYR A 260 4.28 -2.02 3.61
N ILE A 261 5.16 -2.02 4.61
CA ILE A 261 6.17 -3.09 4.84
C ILE A 261 5.55 -4.11 5.79
N ALA A 262 4.91 -5.11 5.22
CA ALA A 262 4.08 -6.09 5.92
C ALA A 262 4.84 -7.39 6.13
N THR A 263 5.53 -7.54 7.26
CA THR A 263 6.38 -8.72 7.55
C THR A 263 5.58 -9.86 8.20
N HIS A 264 6.23 -11.04 8.38
CA HIS A 264 5.60 -12.23 8.96
C HIS A 264 4.42 -12.67 8.10
N ASP A 265 4.71 -12.88 6.80
CA ASP A 265 3.76 -13.00 5.72
C ASP A 265 2.91 -14.28 5.73
N SER A 266 3.28 -15.31 6.49
CA SER A 266 2.67 -16.63 6.35
C SER A 266 2.78 -17.48 7.62
N ILE A 267 2.31 -18.72 7.57
CA ILE A 267 2.54 -19.75 8.60
C ILE A 267 4.05 -19.99 8.86
N GLY A 268 4.91 -19.50 7.97
CA GLY A 268 6.38 -19.53 8.11
C GLY A 268 6.92 -18.69 9.25
N LEU A 269 6.10 -17.85 9.90
CA LEU A 269 6.49 -17.18 11.13
C LEU A 269 6.61 -18.15 12.33
N GLY A 270 5.86 -19.28 12.30
CA GLY A 270 6.07 -20.41 13.22
C GLY A 270 5.27 -20.34 14.52
N GLU A 271 5.97 -20.23 15.64
CA GLU A 271 5.45 -20.48 17.00
C GLU A 271 4.34 -19.53 17.44
N ASP A 272 4.31 -18.29 16.97
CA ASP A 272 3.31 -17.28 17.33
C ASP A 272 1.87 -17.73 16.96
N GLY A 273 1.75 -18.63 15.99
CA GLY A 273 0.51 -19.35 15.69
C GLY A 273 -0.54 -18.53 14.94
N ALA A 274 -1.76 -19.04 14.95
CA ALA A 274 -2.87 -18.58 14.11
C ALA A 274 -3.26 -17.10 14.30
N THR A 275 -3.02 -16.51 15.47
CA THR A 275 -3.30 -15.08 15.72
C THR A 275 -2.38 -14.13 14.94
N HIS A 276 -1.23 -14.62 14.49
CA HIS A 276 -0.20 -13.85 13.77
C HIS A 276 0.01 -14.34 12.33
N GLN A 277 -0.49 -15.52 11.99
CA GLN A 277 -0.37 -16.16 10.68
C GLN A 277 -1.50 -15.70 9.75
N PRO A 278 -1.24 -14.82 8.77
CA PRO A 278 -2.25 -14.39 7.82
C PRO A 278 -2.60 -15.55 6.87
N ILE A 279 -3.88 -15.68 6.55
CA ILE A 279 -4.40 -16.64 5.57
C ILE A 279 -5.17 -15.92 4.48
N GLU A 280 -6.14 -15.09 4.87
CA GLU A 280 -7.04 -14.35 3.99
C GLU A 280 -6.49 -12.97 3.58
N THR A 281 -5.48 -12.49 4.27
CA THR A 281 -5.03 -11.08 4.21
C THR A 281 -4.56 -10.68 2.82
N LEU A 282 -3.80 -11.54 2.11
CA LEU A 282 -3.38 -11.23 0.75
C LEU A 282 -4.57 -11.16 -0.21
N ALA A 283 -5.51 -12.10 -0.12
CA ALA A 283 -6.73 -12.10 -0.94
C ALA A 283 -7.55 -10.82 -0.71
N HIS A 284 -7.67 -10.39 0.57
CA HIS A 284 -8.33 -9.14 0.93
C HIS A 284 -7.71 -7.93 0.21
N PHE A 285 -6.39 -7.76 0.28
CA PHE A 285 -5.73 -6.59 -0.31
C PHE A 285 -5.59 -6.70 -1.84
N ARG A 286 -5.43 -7.89 -2.41
CA ARG A 286 -5.51 -8.13 -3.87
C ARG A 286 -6.91 -7.83 -4.45
N ALA A 287 -7.96 -7.82 -3.62
CA ALA A 287 -9.30 -7.41 -4.02
C ALA A 287 -9.52 -5.90 -4.06
N LEU A 288 -8.62 -5.09 -3.48
CA LEU A 288 -8.72 -3.63 -3.52
C LEU A 288 -8.26 -3.11 -4.88
N PRO A 289 -9.03 -2.23 -5.54
CA PRO A 289 -8.57 -1.53 -6.73
C PRO A 289 -7.37 -0.61 -6.41
N ASN A 290 -6.48 -0.41 -7.37
CA ASN A 290 -5.37 0.52 -7.32
C ASN A 290 -4.43 0.32 -6.11
N ILE A 291 -4.04 -0.92 -5.82
CA ILE A 291 -2.97 -1.26 -4.88
C ILE A 291 -2.10 -2.35 -5.51
N MET A 292 -0.80 -2.33 -5.28
CA MET A 292 0.11 -3.40 -5.69
C MET A 292 0.45 -4.25 -4.48
N VAL A 293 0.17 -5.55 -4.54
CA VAL A 293 0.45 -6.50 -3.47
C VAL A 293 1.63 -7.38 -3.88
N TRP A 294 2.78 -7.09 -3.30
CA TRP A 294 4.04 -7.79 -3.56
C TRP A 294 4.30 -8.87 -2.53
N ARG A 295 4.71 -10.05 -2.99
CA ARG A 295 5.20 -11.14 -2.15
C ARG A 295 6.48 -11.73 -2.76
N PRO A 296 7.65 -11.09 -2.51
CA PRO A 296 8.92 -11.45 -3.14
C PRO A 296 9.49 -12.78 -2.62
N ALA A 297 10.05 -13.59 -3.53
CA ALA A 297 10.66 -14.89 -3.26
C ALA A 297 12.16 -14.81 -2.97
N ASP A 298 12.82 -13.71 -3.33
CA ASP A 298 14.26 -13.51 -3.13
C ASP A 298 14.65 -12.03 -3.08
N GLY A 299 15.96 -11.75 -3.08
CA GLY A 299 16.50 -10.40 -2.99
C GLY A 299 16.27 -9.57 -4.25
N ASN A 300 16.33 -10.16 -5.44
CA ASN A 300 16.09 -9.44 -6.70
C ASN A 300 14.60 -9.07 -6.83
N GLU A 301 13.68 -9.95 -6.44
CA GLU A 301 12.26 -9.63 -6.39
C GLU A 301 11.94 -8.56 -5.34
N CYS A 302 12.64 -8.59 -4.19
CA CYS A 302 12.50 -7.55 -3.17
C CYS A 302 12.94 -6.18 -3.72
N SER A 303 14.08 -6.11 -4.38
CA SER A 303 14.56 -4.89 -5.05
C SER A 303 13.60 -4.42 -6.15
N ALA A 304 13.04 -5.33 -6.94
CA ALA A 304 12.03 -5.03 -7.95
C ALA A 304 10.74 -4.44 -7.36
N ALA A 305 10.27 -4.99 -6.22
CA ALA A 305 9.10 -4.47 -5.51
C ALA A 305 9.31 -3.02 -5.07
N TYR A 306 10.47 -2.70 -4.51
CA TYR A 306 10.81 -1.31 -4.17
C TYR A 306 10.98 -0.41 -5.39
N TYR A 307 11.58 -0.92 -6.47
CA TYR A 307 11.72 -0.16 -7.72
C TYR A 307 10.36 0.27 -8.26
N VAL A 308 9.43 -0.67 -8.39
CA VAL A 308 8.09 -0.39 -8.91
C VAL A 308 7.29 0.47 -7.91
N ALA A 309 7.34 0.17 -6.61
CA ALA A 309 6.63 0.94 -5.59
C ALA A 309 7.05 2.42 -5.55
N LEU A 310 8.36 2.70 -5.66
CA LEU A 310 8.87 4.06 -5.65
C LEU A 310 8.59 4.81 -6.96
N THR A 311 8.55 4.11 -8.09
CA THR A 311 8.25 4.73 -9.40
C THR A 311 6.75 4.90 -9.66
N SER A 312 5.89 4.16 -8.98
CA SER A 312 4.43 4.26 -9.08
C SER A 312 3.90 5.41 -8.22
N ARG A 313 3.61 6.54 -8.85
CA ARG A 313 3.28 7.79 -8.13
C ARG A 313 1.87 7.82 -7.54
N GLU A 314 0.94 7.06 -8.09
CA GLU A 314 -0.49 7.14 -7.81
C GLU A 314 -1.06 5.82 -7.27
N THR A 315 -0.17 4.88 -6.92
CA THR A 315 -0.57 3.54 -6.45
C THR A 315 0.23 3.16 -5.22
N PRO A 316 -0.41 2.87 -4.08
CA PRO A 316 0.27 2.33 -2.91
C PRO A 316 0.75 0.91 -3.17
N SER A 317 1.77 0.49 -2.43
CA SER A 317 2.31 -0.87 -2.47
C SER A 317 2.32 -1.51 -1.09
N LEU A 318 1.86 -2.76 -1.01
CA LEU A 318 1.97 -3.61 0.17
C LEU A 318 3.00 -4.70 -0.13
N LEU A 319 4.07 -4.76 0.67
CA LEU A 319 5.15 -5.73 0.54
C LEU A 319 5.00 -6.79 1.63
N ALA A 320 4.53 -7.97 1.28
CA ALA A 320 4.40 -9.13 2.18
C ALA A 320 5.74 -9.87 2.27
N LEU A 321 6.38 -9.82 3.45
CA LEU A 321 7.77 -10.23 3.64
C LEU A 321 7.90 -11.36 4.68
N THR A 322 8.75 -12.33 4.40
CA THR A 322 8.95 -13.51 5.25
C THR A 322 9.75 -13.21 6.53
N ARG A 323 9.50 -14.00 7.58
CA ARG A 323 10.36 -14.14 8.75
C ARG A 323 11.49 -15.14 8.51
N GLN A 324 11.18 -16.24 7.81
CA GLN A 324 12.12 -17.31 7.47
C GLN A 324 13.02 -16.91 6.29
N ASN A 325 14.20 -17.51 6.24
CA ASN A 325 15.16 -17.29 5.16
C ASN A 325 14.68 -17.95 3.85
N LEU A 326 14.97 -17.28 2.74
CA LEU A 326 14.67 -17.70 1.38
C LEU A 326 15.97 -17.82 0.58
N PRO A 327 16.11 -18.84 -0.31
CA PRO A 327 17.26 -18.91 -1.22
C PRO A 327 17.20 -17.81 -2.25
N GLN A 328 18.35 -17.46 -2.85
CA GLN A 328 18.40 -16.63 -4.03
C GLN A 328 18.15 -17.48 -5.29
N LEU A 329 17.29 -17.00 -6.20
CA LEU A 329 16.82 -17.78 -7.34
C LEU A 329 17.67 -17.56 -8.59
N GLU A 330 18.04 -18.62 -9.31
CA GLU A 330 18.84 -18.54 -10.52
C GLU A 330 18.16 -17.75 -11.65
N GLY A 331 16.86 -17.93 -11.80
CA GLY A 331 16.06 -17.26 -12.84
C GLY A 331 15.67 -15.82 -12.55
N SER A 332 15.95 -15.30 -11.33
CA SER A 332 15.48 -14.01 -10.84
C SER A 332 16.39 -12.85 -11.24
N THR A 333 15.80 -11.76 -11.70
CA THR A 333 16.45 -10.45 -11.88
C THR A 333 15.45 -9.34 -11.55
N ILE A 334 15.97 -8.15 -11.19
CA ILE A 334 15.11 -6.97 -10.93
C ILE A 334 14.24 -6.67 -12.17
N GLU A 335 14.80 -6.75 -13.37
CA GLU A 335 14.08 -6.48 -14.62
C GLU A 335 12.90 -7.44 -14.85
N LYS A 336 13.14 -8.76 -14.71
CA LYS A 336 12.09 -9.77 -14.86
C LYS A 336 11.00 -9.61 -13.80
N ALA A 337 11.40 -9.47 -12.54
CA ALA A 337 10.47 -9.35 -11.42
C ALA A 337 9.63 -8.06 -11.47
N SER A 338 10.18 -6.98 -12.03
CA SER A 338 9.46 -5.71 -12.22
C SER A 338 8.27 -5.81 -13.18
N LYS A 339 8.13 -6.93 -13.91
CA LYS A 339 6.94 -7.24 -14.72
C LYS A 339 5.81 -7.90 -13.91
N GLY A 340 6.01 -8.14 -12.63
CA GLY A 340 5.02 -8.71 -11.72
C GLY A 340 4.88 -10.22 -11.78
N GLY A 341 5.39 -10.87 -12.84
CA GLY A 341 5.40 -12.32 -13.01
C GLY A 341 6.35 -12.72 -14.14
N TYR A 342 7.08 -13.82 -13.96
CA TYR A 342 8.06 -14.29 -14.92
C TYR A 342 8.33 -15.79 -14.75
N VAL A 343 8.95 -16.41 -15.76
CA VAL A 343 9.37 -17.81 -15.70
C VAL A 343 10.70 -17.89 -14.93
N ALA A 344 10.64 -18.48 -13.72
CA ALA A 344 11.80 -18.69 -12.86
C ALA A 344 12.61 -19.93 -13.31
N LEU A 345 11.93 -20.98 -13.77
CA LEU A 345 12.56 -22.17 -14.37
C LEU A 345 11.79 -22.57 -15.63
N GLU A 346 12.47 -22.48 -16.79
CA GLU A 346 11.91 -22.94 -18.07
C GLU A 346 12.18 -24.43 -18.27
N GLN A 347 11.20 -25.11 -18.83
CA GLN A 347 11.28 -26.52 -19.21
C GLN A 347 10.54 -26.76 -20.52
N GLU A 348 11.26 -27.13 -21.57
CA GLU A 348 10.63 -27.52 -22.83
C GLU A 348 9.67 -28.68 -22.64
N LYS A 349 8.47 -28.56 -23.21
CA LYS A 349 7.41 -29.59 -23.13
C LYS A 349 7.07 -30.01 -21.70
N ALA A 350 6.97 -29.01 -20.81
CA ALA A 350 6.56 -29.24 -19.44
C ALA A 350 5.16 -29.88 -19.36
N ASP A 351 5.02 -30.88 -18.50
CA ASP A 351 3.74 -31.55 -18.22
C ASP A 351 2.83 -30.69 -17.33
N VAL A 352 3.43 -29.76 -16.52
CA VAL A 352 2.71 -28.86 -15.63
C VAL A 352 3.47 -27.55 -15.44
N THR A 353 2.72 -26.46 -15.26
CA THR A 353 3.26 -25.18 -14.79
C THR A 353 2.92 -25.03 -13.30
N LEU A 354 3.94 -24.84 -12.45
CA LEU A 354 3.78 -24.45 -11.05
C LEU A 354 3.90 -22.93 -10.95
N VAL A 355 2.84 -22.27 -10.51
CA VAL A 355 2.83 -20.79 -10.31
C VAL A 355 2.82 -20.51 -8.83
N SER A 356 3.70 -19.65 -8.36
CA SER A 356 3.85 -19.37 -6.92
C SER A 356 4.30 -17.96 -6.64
N THR A 357 4.29 -17.57 -5.36
CA THR A 357 4.81 -16.33 -4.83
C THR A 357 5.66 -16.59 -3.59
N GLY A 358 6.51 -15.65 -3.24
CA GLY A 358 7.23 -15.66 -1.96
C GLY A 358 7.96 -16.97 -1.66
N SER A 359 7.83 -17.44 -0.44
CA SER A 359 8.56 -18.62 0.05
C SER A 359 8.25 -19.92 -0.71
N GLU A 360 7.10 -20.04 -1.32
CA GLU A 360 6.70 -21.28 -2.00
C GLU A 360 7.34 -21.42 -3.37
N VAL A 361 7.90 -20.35 -3.97
CA VAL A 361 8.65 -20.45 -5.24
C VAL A 361 9.85 -21.38 -5.08
N GLY A 362 10.64 -21.23 -4.00
CA GLY A 362 11.75 -22.10 -3.69
C GLY A 362 11.34 -23.56 -3.53
N ILE A 363 10.22 -23.83 -2.83
CA ILE A 363 9.69 -25.19 -2.65
C ILE A 363 9.19 -25.78 -3.98
N CYS A 364 8.60 -24.95 -4.86
CA CYS A 364 8.22 -25.39 -6.21
C CYS A 364 9.43 -25.80 -7.06
N LEU A 365 10.54 -25.06 -6.96
CA LEU A 365 11.79 -25.41 -7.65
C LEU A 365 12.35 -26.75 -7.15
N GLU A 366 12.31 -27.01 -5.84
CA GLU A 366 12.70 -28.30 -5.26
C GLU A 366 11.73 -29.44 -5.72
N ALA A 367 10.44 -29.16 -5.80
CA ALA A 367 9.43 -30.11 -6.24
C ALA A 367 9.61 -30.58 -7.70
N VAL A 368 10.25 -29.78 -8.57
CA VAL A 368 10.56 -30.17 -9.95
C VAL A 368 11.41 -31.45 -9.98
N LYS A 369 12.42 -31.54 -9.10
CA LYS A 369 13.25 -32.74 -8.99
C LYS A 369 12.41 -33.95 -8.54
N THR A 370 11.61 -33.80 -7.50
CA THR A 370 10.70 -34.85 -6.99
C THR A 370 9.72 -35.34 -8.08
N LEU A 371 9.14 -34.39 -8.85
CA LEU A 371 8.27 -34.72 -10.00
C LEU A 371 8.99 -35.58 -11.03
N LYS A 372 10.24 -35.24 -11.34
CA LYS A 372 11.04 -35.99 -12.31
C LYS A 372 11.42 -37.40 -11.79
N ASP A 373 11.92 -37.48 -10.57
CA ASP A 373 12.47 -38.68 -10.00
C ASP A 373 11.38 -39.72 -9.65
N GLU A 374 10.25 -39.27 -9.07
CA GLU A 374 9.19 -40.14 -8.57
C GLU A 374 8.06 -40.38 -9.58
N HIS A 375 7.79 -39.44 -10.48
CA HIS A 375 6.64 -39.48 -11.36
C HIS A 375 7.00 -39.44 -12.86
N ASN A 376 8.27 -39.24 -13.21
CA ASN A 376 8.77 -39.02 -14.57
C ASN A 376 8.04 -37.87 -15.31
N LEU A 377 7.63 -36.84 -14.56
CA LEU A 377 6.98 -35.63 -15.08
C LEU A 377 7.96 -34.45 -15.09
N THR A 378 7.74 -33.55 -16.02
CA THR A 378 8.51 -32.31 -16.16
C THR A 378 7.65 -31.10 -15.75
N ALA A 379 8.26 -30.14 -15.10
CA ALA A 379 7.55 -28.94 -14.66
C ALA A 379 8.35 -27.67 -14.95
N ARG A 380 7.67 -26.63 -15.36
CA ARG A 380 8.19 -25.27 -15.36
C ARG A 380 7.69 -24.53 -14.13
N VAL A 381 8.45 -23.56 -13.64
CA VAL A 381 8.10 -22.78 -12.46
C VAL A 381 7.98 -21.30 -12.83
N VAL A 382 6.89 -20.69 -12.42
CA VAL A 382 6.61 -19.27 -12.59
C VAL A 382 6.58 -18.61 -11.21
N SER A 383 7.36 -17.55 -11.03
CA SER A 383 7.19 -16.63 -9.91
C SER A 383 6.24 -15.50 -10.31
N LEU A 384 5.24 -15.24 -9.47
CA LEU A 384 4.20 -14.22 -9.70
C LEU A 384 4.16 -13.25 -8.51
N PRO A 385 5.26 -12.49 -8.23
CA PRO A 385 5.40 -11.70 -7.02
C PRO A 385 4.37 -10.56 -6.88
N CYS A 386 3.72 -10.11 -7.97
CA CYS A 386 2.69 -9.08 -7.93
C CYS A 386 1.66 -9.28 -9.04
N PHE A 387 0.42 -9.58 -8.67
CA PHE A 387 -0.67 -9.87 -9.62
C PHE A 387 -1.03 -8.64 -10.46
N GLU A 388 -1.12 -7.48 -9.82
CA GLU A 388 -1.57 -6.23 -10.45
C GLU A 388 -0.60 -5.77 -11.53
N VAL A 389 0.71 -5.87 -11.26
CA VAL A 389 1.74 -5.52 -12.22
C VAL A 389 1.81 -6.52 -13.38
N PHE A 390 1.60 -7.82 -13.10
CA PHE A 390 1.53 -8.84 -14.14
C PHE A 390 0.30 -8.66 -15.04
N ASP A 391 -0.84 -8.33 -14.45
CA ASP A 391 -2.09 -8.07 -15.17
C ASP A 391 -1.99 -6.87 -16.12
N ALA A 392 -1.17 -5.88 -15.77
CA ALA A 392 -0.90 -4.71 -16.59
C ALA A 392 0.02 -5.00 -17.79
N GLN A 393 0.67 -6.17 -17.86
CA GLN A 393 1.46 -6.57 -19.03
C GLN A 393 0.55 -6.89 -20.22
N ASP A 394 1.12 -6.78 -21.43
CA ASP A 394 0.40 -7.18 -22.62
C ASP A 394 0.02 -8.68 -22.61
N ARG A 395 -0.98 -9.03 -23.41
CA ARG A 395 -1.53 -10.40 -23.46
C ARG A 395 -0.48 -11.42 -23.87
N ASP A 396 0.38 -11.07 -24.82
CA ASP A 396 1.36 -11.99 -25.39
C ASP A 396 2.44 -12.31 -24.35
N TYR A 397 2.91 -11.30 -23.59
CA TYR A 397 3.79 -11.53 -22.47
C TYR A 397 3.14 -12.42 -21.41
N ARG A 398 1.92 -12.15 -20.99
CA ARG A 398 1.24 -12.97 -20.00
C ARG A 398 1.06 -14.42 -20.45
N LEU A 399 0.70 -14.64 -21.72
CA LEU A 399 0.60 -15.99 -22.32
C LEU A 399 1.97 -16.67 -22.51
N SER A 400 3.06 -15.93 -22.66
CA SER A 400 4.39 -16.53 -22.64
C SER A 400 4.78 -17.07 -21.26
N VAL A 401 4.25 -16.45 -20.20
CA VAL A 401 4.48 -16.85 -18.80
C VAL A 401 3.55 -18.00 -18.39
N ILE A 402 2.25 -17.91 -18.70
CA ILE A 402 1.24 -18.96 -18.41
C ILE A 402 0.57 -19.37 -19.73
N PRO A 403 1.18 -20.31 -20.50
CA PRO A 403 0.74 -20.63 -21.85
C PRO A 403 -0.50 -21.52 -21.89
N ASP A 404 -1.14 -21.55 -23.07
CA ASP A 404 -2.11 -22.57 -23.42
C ASP A 404 -1.47 -23.97 -23.50
N GLY A 405 -2.24 -25.00 -23.30
CA GLY A 405 -1.83 -26.39 -23.52
C GLY A 405 -1.13 -27.07 -22.34
N ILE A 406 -0.79 -26.34 -21.29
CA ILE A 406 -0.13 -26.88 -20.09
C ILE A 406 -1.03 -26.65 -18.88
N PRO A 407 -1.41 -27.71 -18.12
CA PRO A 407 -2.13 -27.53 -16.88
C PRO A 407 -1.29 -26.74 -15.88
N THR A 408 -1.92 -25.79 -15.20
CA THR A 408 -1.26 -24.88 -14.28
C THR A 408 -1.81 -25.09 -12.87
N MET A 409 -0.93 -25.29 -11.90
CA MET A 409 -1.25 -25.37 -10.47
C MET A 409 -0.60 -24.23 -9.71
N SER A 410 -1.40 -23.46 -8.96
CA SER A 410 -0.84 -22.46 -8.04
C SER A 410 -0.47 -23.09 -6.70
N VAL A 411 0.58 -22.54 -6.09
CA VAL A 411 1.08 -22.94 -4.76
C VAL A 411 1.34 -21.69 -3.94
N GLU A 412 0.49 -21.43 -2.95
CA GLU A 412 0.69 -20.32 -2.01
C GLU A 412 0.09 -20.70 -0.66
N VAL A 413 0.84 -20.53 0.42
CA VAL A 413 0.42 -20.90 1.79
C VAL A 413 -0.55 -19.88 2.38
N MET A 414 -1.54 -19.50 1.57
CA MET A 414 -2.60 -18.52 1.82
C MET A 414 -3.93 -19.04 1.28
N SER A 415 -5.01 -18.27 1.47
CA SER A 415 -6.29 -18.54 0.85
C SER A 415 -6.16 -18.69 -0.67
N THR A 416 -6.86 -19.70 -1.21
CA THR A 416 -6.88 -19.95 -2.66
C THR A 416 -7.66 -18.91 -3.45
N MET A 417 -8.39 -18.02 -2.78
CA MET A 417 -9.25 -17.01 -3.43
C MET A 417 -8.43 -16.09 -4.35
N GLY A 418 -8.86 -15.96 -5.60
CA GLY A 418 -8.23 -15.13 -6.64
C GLY A 418 -7.23 -15.90 -7.51
N TRP A 419 -6.73 -17.05 -7.06
CA TRP A 419 -5.77 -17.85 -7.82
C TRP A 419 -6.37 -18.53 -9.04
N GLU A 420 -7.70 -18.74 -9.09
CA GLU A 420 -8.42 -19.26 -10.26
C GLU A 420 -8.29 -18.38 -11.51
N LYS A 421 -7.78 -17.17 -11.35
CA LYS A 421 -7.41 -16.29 -12.47
C LYS A 421 -6.14 -16.75 -13.18
N TYR A 422 -5.21 -17.41 -12.47
CA TYR A 422 -3.85 -17.72 -12.93
C TYR A 422 -3.56 -19.23 -12.97
N SER A 423 -4.42 -20.06 -12.38
CA SER A 423 -4.20 -21.51 -12.31
C SER A 423 -5.49 -22.29 -12.52
N HIS A 424 -5.37 -23.52 -13.04
CA HIS A 424 -6.48 -24.46 -13.16
C HIS A 424 -6.80 -25.11 -11.82
N GLU A 425 -5.74 -25.44 -11.06
CA GLU A 425 -5.83 -26.03 -9.72
C GLU A 425 -5.09 -25.15 -8.72
N GLN A 426 -5.61 -25.07 -7.48
CA GLN A 426 -5.07 -24.21 -6.44
C GLN A 426 -4.65 -25.04 -5.22
N PHE A 427 -3.38 -25.02 -4.89
CA PHE A 427 -2.87 -25.54 -3.63
C PHE A 427 -2.59 -24.40 -2.67
N GLY A 428 -3.53 -24.17 -1.78
CA GLY A 428 -3.49 -23.11 -0.75
C GLY A 428 -3.96 -23.62 0.61
N LEU A 429 -4.10 -22.71 1.55
CA LEU A 429 -4.54 -22.98 2.91
C LEU A 429 -5.83 -22.20 3.21
N ASN A 430 -6.98 -22.90 3.19
CA ASN A 430 -8.30 -22.33 3.46
C ASN A 430 -8.76 -22.59 4.92
N ARG A 431 -7.83 -22.53 5.86
CA ARG A 431 -8.03 -22.65 7.30
C ARG A 431 -6.94 -21.92 8.05
N PHE A 432 -7.19 -21.57 9.30
CA PHE A 432 -6.16 -20.98 10.16
C PHE A 432 -4.96 -21.93 10.34
N GLY A 433 -3.78 -21.33 10.51
CA GLY A 433 -2.53 -22.04 10.70
C GLY A 433 -2.43 -22.78 12.03
N ALA A 434 -1.23 -22.99 12.50
CA ALA A 434 -0.96 -23.68 13.77
C ALA A 434 0.34 -23.17 14.41
N SER A 435 0.43 -23.24 15.74
CA SER A 435 1.67 -22.97 16.48
C SER A 435 2.61 -24.16 16.39
N GLY A 436 3.90 -23.90 16.15
CA GLY A 436 4.96 -24.89 16.06
C GLY A 436 6.15 -24.36 15.29
N ALA A 437 7.26 -25.12 15.27
CA ALA A 437 8.39 -24.78 14.41
C ALA A 437 7.94 -24.71 12.95
N TYR A 438 8.36 -23.68 12.21
CA TYR A 438 7.80 -23.41 10.88
C TYR A 438 7.90 -24.60 9.92
N LYS A 439 8.99 -25.38 9.98
CA LYS A 439 9.16 -26.59 9.14
C LYS A 439 8.12 -27.65 9.43
N ASP A 440 7.77 -27.84 10.71
CA ASP A 440 6.75 -28.80 11.12
C ASP A 440 5.35 -28.34 10.71
N VAL A 441 5.10 -27.02 10.77
CA VAL A 441 3.84 -26.44 10.31
C VAL A 441 3.69 -26.60 8.79
N TYR A 442 4.74 -26.34 8.00
CA TYR A 442 4.74 -26.57 6.54
C TYR A 442 4.53 -28.06 6.21
N LYS A 443 5.24 -28.96 6.91
CA LYS A 443 5.06 -30.42 6.75
C LYS A 443 3.64 -30.86 7.10
N LYS A 444 3.08 -30.35 8.21
CA LYS A 444 1.70 -30.65 8.62
C LYS A 444 0.67 -30.33 7.54
N PHE A 445 0.85 -29.22 6.84
CA PHE A 445 -0.04 -28.77 5.76
C PHE A 445 0.41 -29.23 4.37
N GLU A 446 1.44 -30.09 4.28
CA GLU A 446 1.97 -30.70 3.05
C GLU A 446 2.55 -29.68 2.05
N PHE A 447 2.95 -28.48 2.50
CA PHE A 447 3.73 -27.54 1.68
C PHE A 447 5.21 -27.96 1.67
N THR A 448 5.46 -29.12 1.11
CA THR A 448 6.77 -29.74 0.92
C THR A 448 6.96 -30.10 -0.55
N PRO A 449 8.20 -30.32 -1.02
CA PRO A 449 8.44 -30.77 -2.39
C PRO A 449 7.60 -32.00 -2.78
N GLU A 450 7.48 -33.01 -1.89
CA GLU A 450 6.71 -34.20 -2.10
C GLU A 450 5.18 -33.92 -2.15
N GLY A 451 4.72 -33.06 -1.24
CA GLY A 451 3.32 -32.65 -1.19
C GLY A 451 2.87 -31.88 -2.44
N ILE A 452 3.74 -31.02 -2.96
CA ILE A 452 3.53 -30.27 -4.21
C ILE A 452 3.58 -31.25 -5.40
N ALA A 453 4.60 -32.11 -5.48
CA ALA A 453 4.74 -33.09 -6.56
C ALA A 453 3.53 -34.02 -6.67
N LYS A 454 3.05 -34.53 -5.54
CA LYS A 454 1.84 -35.38 -5.48
C LYS A 454 0.60 -34.71 -6.05
N ARG A 455 0.42 -33.40 -5.77
CA ARG A 455 -0.72 -32.62 -6.27
C ARG A 455 -0.55 -32.23 -7.73
N ALA A 456 0.65 -31.86 -8.13
CA ALA A 456 0.97 -31.58 -9.52
C ALA A 456 0.72 -32.79 -10.41
N LYS A 457 1.10 -34.02 -9.96
CA LYS A 457 0.76 -35.25 -10.67
C LYS A 457 -0.75 -35.43 -10.83
N LYS A 458 -1.54 -35.21 -9.77
CA LYS A 458 -2.99 -35.27 -9.87
C LYS A 458 -3.56 -34.28 -10.86
N THR A 459 -3.00 -33.07 -10.90
CA THR A 459 -3.36 -32.01 -11.86
C THR A 459 -3.08 -32.49 -13.29
N VAL A 460 -1.91 -33.05 -13.56
CA VAL A 460 -1.57 -33.61 -14.88
C VAL A 460 -2.53 -34.72 -15.26
N ASP A 461 -2.76 -35.70 -14.37
CA ASP A 461 -3.65 -36.83 -14.61
C ASP A 461 -5.09 -36.38 -14.92
N PHE A 462 -5.59 -35.33 -14.24
CA PHE A 462 -6.95 -34.83 -14.44
C PHE A 462 -7.13 -34.15 -15.80
N TYR A 463 -6.13 -33.34 -16.22
CA TYR A 463 -6.23 -32.54 -17.45
C TYR A 463 -5.68 -33.26 -18.71
N LYS A 464 -5.14 -34.49 -18.61
CA LYS A 464 -4.49 -35.22 -19.73
C LYS A 464 -5.35 -35.35 -21.00
N ASP A 465 -6.68 -35.47 -20.81
CA ASP A 465 -7.65 -35.71 -21.90
C ASP A 465 -8.41 -34.42 -22.27
N VAL A 466 -8.14 -33.29 -21.61
CA VAL A 466 -8.78 -31.98 -21.89
C VAL A 466 -8.06 -31.32 -23.05
N LYS A 467 -8.68 -31.30 -24.22
CA LYS A 467 -8.11 -30.68 -25.44
C LYS A 467 -9.17 -29.91 -26.21
N PRO A 468 -8.91 -28.62 -26.57
CA PRO A 468 -7.73 -27.81 -26.19
C PRO A 468 -7.80 -27.36 -24.74
N LEU A 469 -6.69 -27.44 -23.99
CA LEU A 469 -6.57 -26.83 -22.68
C LEU A 469 -6.14 -25.38 -22.89
N ARG A 470 -6.98 -24.44 -22.46
CA ARG A 470 -6.64 -23.01 -22.52
C ARG A 470 -6.02 -22.57 -21.20
N SER A 471 -5.07 -21.65 -21.28
CA SER A 471 -4.53 -21.00 -20.10
C SER A 471 -5.64 -20.30 -19.29
N PRO A 472 -5.59 -20.32 -17.96
CA PRO A 472 -6.55 -19.61 -17.11
C PRO A 472 -6.65 -18.10 -17.42
N ILE A 473 -5.56 -17.50 -17.89
CA ILE A 473 -5.54 -16.08 -18.30
C ILE A 473 -6.05 -15.85 -19.73
N ASN A 474 -6.24 -16.89 -20.54
CA ASN A 474 -6.75 -16.77 -21.91
C ASN A 474 -8.29 -16.79 -21.91
N ARG A 475 -8.89 -15.70 -21.45
CA ARG A 475 -10.34 -15.52 -21.29
C ARG A 475 -10.93 -14.66 -22.40
N ALA A 476 -12.23 -14.84 -22.65
CA ALA A 476 -12.98 -14.07 -23.67
C ALA A 476 -13.04 -12.58 -23.36
N PHE A 477 -13.09 -12.23 -22.08
CA PHE A 477 -13.07 -10.83 -21.63
C PHE A 477 -11.71 -10.51 -20.99
N GLN A 478 -11.08 -9.44 -21.47
CA GLN A 478 -10.02 -8.80 -20.69
C GLN A 478 -10.70 -7.91 -19.63
N GLN A 479 -10.27 -8.05 -18.37
CA GLN A 479 -10.76 -7.15 -17.35
C GLN A 479 -10.21 -5.75 -17.63
N LEU A 480 -11.06 -4.73 -17.51
CA LEU A 480 -10.63 -3.34 -17.45
C LEU A 480 -9.80 -3.17 -16.16
N ILE A 481 -8.57 -2.74 -16.31
CA ILE A 481 -7.66 -2.44 -15.20
C ILE A 481 -7.77 -0.95 -14.88
#